data_03d1941849090a2c854a3a006e1a6911
#
_entry.id   03d1941849090a2c854a3a006e1a6911
#
_cell.length_a   1.000
_cell.length_b   1.000
_cell.length_c   1.000
_cell.angle_alpha   90.00
_cell.angle_beta   90.00
_cell.angle_gamma   90.00
#
_symmetry.space_group_name_H-M   'P 1'
#
loop_
_entity.id
_entity.type
_entity.pdbx_description
1 polymer ?
#
loop_
_entity_poly.entity_id
_entity_poly.type
_entity_poly.pdbx_seq_one_letter_code
_entity_poly.pdbx_strand_id
1 'polypeptide(L)'
;MLNASTRLGASSDALMKILRTAPDLRTGPDLRAILEILAERRGMDLSDLSPTEQAELIAARTAQLLPSVPQLAEALQAAGDESRQLIVKFGIDPTAADVHVGHAVPMIIASRFQRMGHRVVFIIGDITAKIGDPTGRTADRPPLSDEDIQHNLATYRQQVTPFFDFERADFRFNSEWLAPITLPQFIGVLEKLPLSASLQREDFRTRLAEGSGLSMAELVYSVVMALDSVEITADIELGGLDQLLNMQMCRRVMENAGQKPEIIIATGLIEGTDGTGAKMSKSKGNYVGLAFEPKDVFGKLMSAADRLLPEYLRALTELLDPEIDLLLELMASRELHPMGVKTLLAAEMTSTIHGLDAAEEARTGFTAQFSQKRYSDTPDVLQIDVSEHGAATIGELFVKVAGLVPSQNQLRRTASGGGLRLVSETPDGGQETVALTETDANTAAAEVYAAHSSVVERDGARNFLRCGRALIELR
;
A
#
# COMPACT_ATOMS: atom_id res chain seq x y z
N MET A 1 -26.89 11.99 21.42
CA MET A 1 -25.77 12.11 20.43
C MET A 1 -26.31 11.80 19.04
N LEU A 2 -25.76 12.40 18.00
CA LEU A 2 -26.12 12.04 16.61
C LEU A 2 -25.64 10.60 16.33
N ASN A 3 -26.41 9.84 15.54
CA ASN A 3 -26.04 8.48 15.14
C ASN A 3 -24.85 8.49 14.15
N ALA A 4 -24.20 7.34 13.92
CA ALA A 4 -23.03 7.21 13.07
C ALA A 4 -23.31 7.64 11.62
N SER A 5 -24.48 7.29 11.06
CA SER A 5 -24.88 7.69 9.71
C SER A 5 -24.90 9.21 9.56
N THR A 6 -25.50 9.93 10.51
CA THR A 6 -25.53 11.41 10.52
C THR A 6 -24.12 11.99 10.69
N ARG A 7 -23.28 11.41 11.54
CA ARG A 7 -21.88 11.85 11.76
C ARG A 7 -21.03 11.65 10.51
N LEU A 8 -21.15 10.50 9.85
CA LEU A 8 -20.48 10.22 8.58
C LEU A 8 -20.92 11.19 7.49
N GLY A 9 -22.23 11.44 7.35
CA GLY A 9 -22.76 12.44 6.41
C GLY A 9 -22.21 13.83 6.66
N ALA A 10 -22.26 14.31 7.91
CA ALA A 10 -21.75 15.63 8.27
C ALA A 10 -20.23 15.76 8.03
N SER A 11 -19.45 14.73 8.34
CA SER A 11 -18.02 14.72 8.09
C SER A 11 -17.70 14.70 6.58
N SER A 12 -18.54 14.02 5.79
CA SER A 12 -18.41 14.00 4.33
C SER A 12 -18.72 15.36 3.72
N ASP A 13 -19.79 15.99 4.17
CA ASP A 13 -20.15 17.36 3.71
C ASP A 13 -19.03 18.36 4.00
N ALA A 14 -18.43 18.28 5.20
CA ALA A 14 -17.31 19.14 5.58
C ALA A 14 -16.08 18.91 4.67
N LEU A 15 -15.71 17.63 4.44
CA LEU A 15 -14.58 17.26 3.59
C LEU A 15 -14.84 17.67 2.13
N MET A 16 -16.03 17.37 1.58
CA MET A 16 -16.42 17.75 0.24
C MET A 16 -16.39 19.26 0.04
N LYS A 17 -16.76 20.05 1.07
CA LYS A 17 -16.68 21.51 1.02
C LYS A 17 -15.23 21.98 0.88
N ILE A 18 -14.28 21.38 1.62
CA ILE A 18 -12.86 21.69 1.48
C ILE A 18 -12.38 21.34 0.06
N LEU A 19 -12.67 20.13 -0.43
CA LEU A 19 -12.21 19.69 -1.75
C LEU A 19 -12.72 20.59 -2.89
N ARG A 20 -13.96 21.07 -2.81
CA ARG A 20 -14.55 21.96 -3.84
C ARG A 20 -13.92 23.35 -3.92
N THR A 21 -13.12 23.75 -2.94
CA THR A 21 -12.32 24.99 -3.02
C THR A 21 -11.02 24.80 -3.81
N ALA A 22 -10.77 23.61 -4.37
CA ALA A 22 -9.52 23.22 -5.03
C ALA A 22 -8.28 23.49 -4.15
N PRO A 23 -8.22 22.89 -2.95
CA PRO A 23 -7.23 23.22 -1.93
C PRO A 23 -5.80 22.89 -2.36
N ASP A 24 -4.81 23.65 -1.90
CA ASP A 24 -3.41 23.20 -1.98
C ASP A 24 -3.13 22.13 -0.93
N LEU A 25 -3.32 20.86 -1.30
CA LEU A 25 -3.06 19.72 -0.43
C LEU A 25 -1.57 19.47 -0.16
N ARG A 26 -0.66 20.26 -0.76
CA ARG A 26 0.80 20.08 -0.55
C ARG A 26 1.30 20.91 0.63
N THR A 27 0.76 22.10 0.85
CA THR A 27 1.34 23.08 1.79
C THR A 27 0.33 23.73 2.72
N GLY A 28 -0.96 23.63 2.45
CA GLY A 28 -1.99 24.39 3.15
C GLY A 28 -2.56 23.76 4.42
N PRO A 29 -3.28 24.55 5.23
CA PRO A 29 -4.01 24.06 6.41
C PRO A 29 -5.15 23.09 6.05
N ASP A 30 -5.61 23.10 4.80
CA ASP A 30 -6.70 22.26 4.32
C ASP A 30 -6.37 20.76 4.44
N LEU A 31 -5.10 20.37 4.15
CA LEU A 31 -4.66 19.01 4.34
C LEU A 31 -4.82 18.57 5.79
N ARG A 32 -4.41 19.40 6.75
CA ARG A 32 -4.54 19.07 8.17
C ARG A 32 -6.00 18.91 8.59
N ALA A 33 -6.87 19.78 8.13
CA ALA A 33 -8.31 19.68 8.41
C ALA A 33 -8.92 18.38 7.84
N ILE A 34 -8.50 17.96 6.64
CA ILE A 34 -8.92 16.68 6.07
C ILE A 34 -8.41 15.51 6.92
N LEU A 35 -7.13 15.51 7.31
CA LEU A 35 -6.54 14.45 8.14
C LEU A 35 -7.22 14.33 9.50
N GLU A 36 -7.63 15.43 10.11
CA GLU A 36 -8.38 15.46 11.37
C GLU A 36 -9.76 14.80 11.20
N ILE A 37 -10.49 15.10 10.12
CA ILE A 37 -11.75 14.44 9.77
C ILE A 37 -11.54 12.92 9.59
N LEU A 38 -10.50 12.51 8.87
CA LEU A 38 -10.22 11.09 8.62
C LEU A 38 -9.80 10.38 9.91
N ALA A 39 -9.03 11.04 10.79
CA ALA A 39 -8.65 10.52 12.09
C ALA A 39 -9.89 10.32 13.00
N GLU A 40 -10.83 11.26 12.99
CA GLU A 40 -12.09 11.13 13.72
C GLU A 40 -12.90 9.93 13.20
N ARG A 41 -12.96 9.73 11.87
CA ARG A 41 -13.64 8.58 11.27
C ARG A 41 -13.01 7.26 11.69
N ARG A 42 -11.69 7.17 11.79
CA ARG A 42 -11.01 5.94 12.24
C ARG A 42 -11.39 5.54 13.66
N GLY A 43 -11.67 6.50 14.52
CA GLY A 43 -12.12 6.27 15.90
C GLY A 43 -13.64 6.19 16.08
N MET A 44 -14.43 6.40 15.02
CA MET A 44 -15.88 6.52 15.12
C MET A 44 -16.53 5.17 15.48
N ASP A 45 -17.39 5.17 16.50
CA ASP A 45 -18.29 4.05 16.79
C ASP A 45 -19.33 3.93 15.66
N LEU A 46 -19.42 2.73 15.07
CA LEU A 46 -20.30 2.39 13.94
C LEU A 46 -21.39 1.39 14.34
N SER A 47 -21.53 1.08 15.63
CA SER A 47 -22.46 0.05 16.13
C SER A 47 -23.94 0.42 15.95
N ASP A 48 -24.24 1.70 15.78
CA ASP A 48 -25.59 2.23 15.57
C ASP A 48 -25.97 2.44 14.09
N LEU A 49 -25.09 2.05 13.14
CA LEU A 49 -25.45 1.94 11.73
C LEU A 49 -26.45 0.80 11.53
N SER A 50 -27.39 0.98 10.61
CA SER A 50 -28.26 -0.14 10.20
C SER A 50 -27.44 -1.28 9.57
N PRO A 51 -27.89 -2.53 9.65
CA PRO A 51 -27.19 -3.67 9.03
C PRO A 51 -26.91 -3.48 7.54
N THR A 52 -27.78 -2.80 6.81
CA THR A 52 -27.58 -2.47 5.40
C THR A 52 -26.42 -1.46 5.23
N GLU A 53 -26.41 -0.37 6.00
CA GLU A 53 -25.32 0.61 5.95
C GLU A 53 -23.98 -0.01 6.35
N GLN A 54 -23.97 -0.88 7.36
CA GLN A 54 -22.79 -1.64 7.75
C GLN A 54 -22.27 -2.51 6.60
N ALA A 55 -23.14 -3.28 5.94
CA ALA A 55 -22.79 -4.14 4.82
C ALA A 55 -22.29 -3.35 3.61
N GLU A 56 -22.90 -2.20 3.29
CA GLU A 56 -22.48 -1.31 2.21
C GLU A 56 -21.10 -0.68 2.51
N LEU A 57 -20.88 -0.23 3.75
CA LEU A 57 -19.58 0.34 4.17
C LEU A 57 -18.44 -0.68 4.05
N ILE A 58 -18.71 -1.96 4.30
CA ILE A 58 -17.75 -3.05 4.11
C ILE A 58 -17.55 -3.31 2.61
N ALA A 59 -18.67 -3.46 1.86
CA ALA A 59 -18.64 -3.79 0.44
C ALA A 59 -17.89 -2.76 -0.41
N ALA A 60 -17.97 -1.47 -0.06
CA ALA A 60 -17.28 -0.38 -0.73
C ALA A 60 -15.73 -0.54 -0.78
N ARG A 61 -15.17 -1.40 0.07
CA ARG A 61 -13.72 -1.65 0.18
C ARG A 61 -13.33 -3.10 -0.15
N THR A 62 -14.26 -3.85 -0.71
CA THR A 62 -14.13 -5.28 -0.97
C THR A 62 -14.05 -5.53 -2.47
N ALA A 63 -13.09 -6.35 -2.91
CA ALA A 63 -13.00 -6.78 -4.31
C ALA A 63 -14.04 -7.88 -4.61
N GLN A 64 -14.26 -8.78 -3.65
CA GLN A 64 -15.25 -9.83 -3.76
C GLN A 64 -15.86 -10.16 -2.39
N LEU A 65 -17.18 -10.23 -2.32
CA LEU A 65 -17.94 -10.63 -1.15
C LEU A 65 -18.86 -11.82 -1.51
N LEU A 66 -18.72 -12.90 -0.79
CA LEU A 66 -19.52 -14.10 -1.02
C LEU A 66 -20.27 -14.51 0.26
N PRO A 67 -21.54 -14.88 0.16
CA PRO A 67 -22.30 -15.07 -1.10
C PRO A 67 -22.74 -13.74 -1.74
N SER A 68 -23.12 -12.70 -0.97
CA SER A 68 -23.56 -11.39 -1.46
C SER A 68 -23.65 -10.34 -0.35
N VAL A 69 -23.68 -9.07 -0.71
CA VAL A 69 -23.87 -7.95 0.24
C VAL A 69 -25.20 -8.05 1.01
N PRO A 70 -26.35 -8.37 0.38
CA PRO A 70 -27.58 -8.60 1.12
C PRO A 70 -27.47 -9.70 2.19
N GLN A 71 -26.76 -10.80 1.91
CA GLN A 71 -26.56 -11.88 2.90
C GLN A 71 -25.63 -11.46 4.04
N LEU A 72 -24.70 -10.57 3.82
CA LEU A 72 -23.94 -9.93 4.90
C LEU A 72 -24.87 -9.06 5.76
N ALA A 73 -25.75 -8.25 5.16
CA ALA A 73 -26.72 -7.44 5.89
C ALA A 73 -27.70 -8.32 6.71
N GLU A 74 -28.16 -9.45 6.14
CA GLU A 74 -28.99 -10.43 6.86
C GLU A 74 -28.24 -11.03 8.06
N ALA A 75 -26.96 -11.37 7.92
CA ALA A 75 -26.16 -11.91 9.01
C ALA A 75 -25.93 -10.88 10.13
N LEU A 76 -25.69 -9.61 9.77
CA LEU A 76 -25.58 -8.50 10.70
C LEU A 76 -26.89 -8.25 11.45
N GLN A 77 -28.03 -8.28 10.74
CA GLN A 77 -29.36 -8.15 11.34
C GLN A 77 -29.64 -9.28 12.32
N ALA A 78 -29.41 -10.54 11.90
CA ALA A 78 -29.64 -11.72 12.75
C ALA A 78 -28.79 -11.68 14.03
N ALA A 79 -27.51 -11.24 13.91
CA ALA A 79 -26.64 -11.09 15.06
C ALA A 79 -27.17 -10.02 16.03
N GLY A 80 -27.68 -8.91 15.51
CA GLY A 80 -28.32 -7.86 16.30
C GLY A 80 -29.59 -8.36 17.03
N ASP A 81 -30.49 -9.08 16.32
CA ASP A 81 -31.71 -9.65 16.87
C ASP A 81 -31.40 -10.68 17.96
N GLU A 82 -30.35 -11.48 17.80
CA GLU A 82 -29.87 -12.47 18.76
C GLU A 82 -29.00 -11.86 19.88
N SER A 83 -28.71 -10.57 19.84
CA SER A 83 -27.78 -9.87 20.75
C SER A 83 -26.42 -10.56 20.86
N ARG A 84 -25.90 -11.10 19.73
CA ARG A 84 -24.59 -11.74 19.64
C ARG A 84 -23.64 -10.94 18.77
N GLN A 85 -22.35 -11.15 18.94
CA GLN A 85 -21.32 -10.64 18.05
C GLN A 85 -21.08 -11.65 16.92
N LEU A 86 -20.88 -11.17 15.69
CA LEU A 86 -20.28 -11.99 14.64
C LEU A 86 -18.81 -12.24 14.96
N ILE A 87 -18.32 -13.43 14.64
CA ILE A 87 -16.92 -13.82 14.73
C ILE A 87 -16.27 -13.60 13.37
N VAL A 88 -15.39 -12.62 13.31
CA VAL A 88 -14.64 -12.24 12.11
C VAL A 88 -13.24 -12.80 12.20
N LYS A 89 -12.92 -13.77 11.35
CA LYS A 89 -11.59 -14.40 11.26
C LYS A 89 -10.68 -13.58 10.35
N PHE A 90 -9.45 -13.34 10.81
CA PHE A 90 -8.37 -12.84 9.99
C PHE A 90 -7.07 -13.59 10.35
N GLY A 91 -6.54 -14.34 9.40
CA GLY A 91 -5.36 -15.18 9.60
C GLY A 91 -4.13 -14.67 8.85
N ILE A 92 -2.95 -14.83 9.45
CA ILE A 92 -1.66 -14.54 8.82
C ILE A 92 -0.63 -15.60 9.20
N ASP A 93 0.08 -16.09 8.19
CA ASP A 93 1.28 -16.89 8.39
C ASP A 93 2.48 -15.96 8.62
N PRO A 94 3.24 -16.09 9.71
CA PRO A 94 4.36 -15.21 10.04
C PRO A 94 5.60 -15.53 9.20
N THR A 95 5.50 -15.36 7.89
CA THR A 95 6.54 -15.72 6.91
C THR A 95 7.67 -14.69 6.81
N ALA A 96 7.58 -13.56 7.46
CA ALA A 96 8.63 -12.54 7.58
C ALA A 96 8.30 -11.55 8.70
N ALA A 97 9.32 -10.95 9.32
CA ALA A 97 9.19 -10.02 10.45
C ALA A 97 8.43 -8.74 10.14
N ASP A 98 8.55 -8.22 8.89
CA ASP A 98 7.90 -6.95 8.54
C ASP A 98 6.50 -7.16 7.97
N VAL A 99 5.59 -6.27 8.33
CA VAL A 99 4.26 -6.13 7.74
C VAL A 99 4.28 -4.91 6.79
N HIS A 100 3.54 -4.96 5.70
CA HIS A 100 3.46 -3.82 4.78
C HIS A 100 2.01 -3.38 4.56
N VAL A 101 1.80 -2.19 3.99
CA VAL A 101 0.46 -1.59 3.81
C VAL A 101 -0.52 -2.49 3.03
N GLY A 102 -0.02 -3.43 2.20
CA GLY A 102 -0.88 -4.43 1.56
C GLY A 102 -1.59 -5.36 2.56
N HIS A 103 -0.97 -5.65 3.71
CA HIS A 103 -1.61 -6.38 4.79
C HIS A 103 -2.56 -5.50 5.62
N ALA A 104 -2.37 -4.17 5.59
CA ALA A 104 -3.25 -3.25 6.28
C ALA A 104 -4.66 -3.21 5.67
N VAL A 105 -4.80 -3.50 4.37
CA VAL A 105 -6.10 -3.44 3.67
C VAL A 105 -7.18 -4.30 4.36
N PRO A 106 -6.98 -5.61 4.56
CA PRO A 106 -7.96 -6.40 5.31
C PRO A 106 -8.05 -5.99 6.79
N MET A 107 -6.98 -5.46 7.41
CA MET A 107 -7.02 -4.98 8.80
C MET A 107 -7.91 -3.76 8.98
N ILE A 108 -7.93 -2.82 8.01
CA ILE A 108 -8.84 -1.68 8.00
C ILE A 108 -10.30 -2.16 8.02
N ILE A 109 -10.62 -3.21 7.26
CA ILE A 109 -11.96 -3.82 7.28
C ILE A 109 -12.23 -4.50 8.63
N ALA A 110 -11.27 -5.24 9.17
CA ALA A 110 -11.39 -5.85 10.50
C ALA A 110 -11.67 -4.80 11.58
N SER A 111 -10.97 -3.66 11.55
CA SER A 111 -11.22 -2.52 12.44
C SER A 111 -12.64 -1.97 12.31
N ARG A 112 -13.21 -1.92 11.10
CA ARG A 112 -14.63 -1.51 10.92
C ARG A 112 -15.58 -2.47 11.62
N PHE A 113 -15.36 -3.78 11.54
CA PHE A 113 -16.15 -4.75 12.30
C PHE A 113 -16.02 -4.58 13.80
N GLN A 114 -14.83 -4.26 14.33
CA GLN A 114 -14.66 -3.92 15.74
C GLN A 114 -15.48 -2.68 16.14
N ARG A 115 -15.45 -1.64 15.30
CA ARG A 115 -16.24 -0.41 15.51
C ARG A 115 -17.75 -0.62 15.37
N MET A 116 -18.18 -1.64 14.62
CA MET A 116 -19.57 -2.11 14.54
C MET A 116 -19.97 -2.98 15.75
N GLY A 117 -19.04 -3.27 16.67
CA GLY A 117 -19.32 -4.06 17.87
C GLY A 117 -19.11 -5.56 17.71
N HIS A 118 -18.51 -6.04 16.61
CA HIS A 118 -18.25 -7.45 16.36
C HIS A 118 -16.89 -7.89 16.89
N ARG A 119 -16.73 -9.22 17.07
CA ARG A 119 -15.52 -9.84 17.59
C ARG A 119 -14.58 -10.23 16.47
N VAL A 120 -13.36 -9.71 16.45
CA VAL A 120 -12.33 -10.12 15.50
C VAL A 120 -11.36 -11.10 16.16
N VAL A 121 -11.16 -12.25 15.53
CA VAL A 121 -10.18 -13.27 15.92
C VAL A 121 -9.00 -13.17 14.95
N PHE A 122 -7.87 -12.70 15.45
CA PHE A 122 -6.63 -12.60 14.71
C PHE A 122 -5.83 -13.90 14.92
N ILE A 123 -5.70 -14.69 13.87
CA ILE A 123 -5.05 -16.00 13.94
C ILE A 123 -3.62 -15.91 13.40
N ILE A 124 -2.67 -16.32 14.21
CA ILE A 124 -1.31 -16.58 13.77
C ILE A 124 -1.20 -18.03 13.34
N GLY A 125 -0.89 -18.23 12.07
CA GLY A 125 -0.71 -19.53 11.46
C GLY A 125 0.68 -20.11 11.75
N ASP A 126 0.99 -20.47 12.99
CA ASP A 126 2.27 -21.04 13.37
C ASP A 126 2.43 -22.51 12.90
N ILE A 127 1.33 -23.25 12.72
CA ILE A 127 1.35 -24.56 12.06
C ILE A 127 1.28 -24.41 10.54
N THR A 128 0.38 -23.57 10.01
CA THR A 128 0.24 -23.36 8.57
C THR A 128 1.47 -22.74 7.94
N ALA A 129 2.22 -21.89 8.64
CA ALA A 129 3.49 -21.33 8.19
C ALA A 129 4.57 -22.41 7.93
N LYS A 130 4.52 -23.53 8.66
CA LYS A 130 5.44 -24.68 8.45
C LYS A 130 5.10 -25.45 7.17
N ILE A 131 3.84 -25.49 6.77
CA ILE A 131 3.41 -26.02 5.48
C ILE A 131 3.76 -25.01 4.38
N GLY A 132 3.43 -23.76 4.61
CA GLY A 132 3.57 -22.64 3.69
C GLY A 132 2.44 -22.54 2.68
N ASP A 133 1.80 -21.36 2.62
CA ASP A 133 0.76 -21.07 1.65
C ASP A 133 1.27 -21.24 0.21
N PRO A 134 0.67 -22.13 -0.59
CA PRO A 134 1.07 -22.35 -1.98
C PRO A 134 0.64 -21.23 -2.94
N THR A 135 -0.19 -20.27 -2.50
CA THR A 135 -0.79 -19.24 -3.33
C THR A 135 0.24 -18.40 -4.08
N GLY A 136 0.15 -18.41 -5.42
CA GLY A 136 1.01 -17.60 -6.29
C GLY A 136 2.48 -18.03 -6.32
N ARG A 137 2.80 -19.27 -5.93
CA ARG A 137 4.17 -19.81 -5.94
C ARG A 137 4.44 -20.63 -7.18
N THR A 138 5.66 -20.48 -7.67
CA THR A 138 6.17 -21.24 -8.82
C THR A 138 7.13 -22.36 -8.40
N ALA A 139 7.58 -22.40 -7.13
CA ALA A 139 8.51 -23.41 -6.59
C ALA A 139 8.28 -23.63 -5.08
N ASP A 140 8.78 -24.76 -4.59
CA ASP A 140 8.77 -25.11 -3.16
C ASP A 140 9.56 -24.09 -2.32
N ARG A 141 9.08 -23.82 -1.11
CA ARG A 141 9.78 -23.01 -0.11
C ARG A 141 10.17 -23.93 1.06
N PRO A 142 11.39 -23.75 1.61
CA PRO A 142 11.72 -24.44 2.86
C PRO A 142 10.70 -24.10 3.95
N PRO A 143 10.23 -25.07 4.73
CA PRO A 143 9.37 -24.81 5.88
C PRO A 143 10.11 -23.91 6.88
N LEU A 144 9.38 -23.02 7.56
CA LEU A 144 9.92 -22.16 8.61
C LEU A 144 10.20 -22.99 9.87
N SER A 145 11.30 -22.68 10.56
CA SER A 145 11.56 -23.22 11.90
C SER A 145 10.72 -22.51 12.96
N ASP A 146 10.62 -23.10 14.15
CA ASP A 146 9.95 -22.44 15.28
C ASP A 146 10.66 -21.15 15.69
N GLU A 147 11.99 -21.09 15.58
CA GLU A 147 12.79 -19.91 15.85
C GLU A 147 12.50 -18.79 14.84
N ASP A 148 12.37 -19.12 13.53
CA ASP A 148 11.98 -18.16 12.50
C ASP A 148 10.59 -17.57 12.77
N ILE A 149 9.63 -18.44 13.14
CA ILE A 149 8.27 -18.05 13.47
C ILE A 149 8.25 -17.09 14.66
N GLN A 150 8.96 -17.44 15.75
CA GLN A 150 9.05 -16.58 16.95
C GLN A 150 9.73 -15.24 16.65
N HIS A 151 10.82 -15.27 15.89
CA HIS A 151 11.50 -14.03 15.45
C HIS A 151 10.56 -13.10 14.66
N ASN A 152 9.83 -13.66 13.69
CA ASN A 152 8.91 -12.92 12.86
C ASN A 152 7.71 -12.35 13.65
N LEU A 153 7.28 -13.05 14.70
CA LEU A 153 6.18 -12.62 15.55
C LEU A 153 6.55 -11.51 16.55
N ALA A 154 7.83 -11.41 16.92
CA ALA A 154 8.29 -10.56 18.00
C ALA A 154 7.84 -9.09 17.87
N THR A 155 7.77 -8.57 16.65
CA THR A 155 7.36 -7.18 16.36
C THR A 155 5.97 -7.08 15.71
N TYR A 156 5.37 -8.22 15.34
CA TYR A 156 4.17 -8.24 14.51
C TYR A 156 3.01 -7.47 15.15
N ARG A 157 2.71 -7.77 16.42
CA ARG A 157 1.62 -7.12 17.16
C ARG A 157 1.80 -5.58 17.19
N GLN A 158 3.02 -5.11 17.43
CA GLN A 158 3.30 -3.67 17.44
C GLN A 158 3.04 -3.01 16.10
N GLN A 159 3.44 -3.66 15.00
CA GLN A 159 3.27 -3.12 13.64
C GLN A 159 1.80 -2.98 13.24
N VAL A 160 0.92 -3.88 13.69
CA VAL A 160 -0.49 -3.87 13.29
C VAL A 160 -1.41 -3.12 14.26
N THR A 161 -0.93 -2.76 15.45
CA THR A 161 -1.69 -1.98 16.46
C THR A 161 -2.32 -0.69 15.91
N PRO A 162 -1.72 0.07 14.96
CA PRO A 162 -2.36 1.25 14.39
C PRO A 162 -3.68 0.98 13.66
N PHE A 163 -3.88 -0.25 13.21
CA PHE A 163 -5.06 -0.66 12.43
C PHE A 163 -6.04 -1.51 13.23
N PHE A 164 -5.69 -1.89 14.46
CA PHE A 164 -6.39 -2.97 15.12
C PHE A 164 -6.36 -2.81 16.64
N ASP A 165 -7.53 -2.82 17.27
CA ASP A 165 -7.66 -2.78 18.72
C ASP A 165 -7.54 -4.20 19.29
N PHE A 166 -6.36 -4.51 19.85
CA PHE A 166 -6.12 -5.82 20.47
C PHE A 166 -6.84 -6.05 21.79
N GLU A 167 -7.33 -5.02 22.46
CA GLU A 167 -8.16 -5.18 23.67
C GLU A 167 -9.57 -5.67 23.31
N ARG A 168 -10.01 -5.40 22.07
CA ARG A 168 -11.28 -5.82 21.50
C ARG A 168 -11.14 -6.97 20.50
N ALA A 169 -9.99 -7.63 20.47
CA ALA A 169 -9.69 -8.72 19.56
C ALA A 169 -9.07 -9.90 20.31
N ASP A 170 -9.34 -11.09 19.81
CA ASP A 170 -8.64 -12.29 20.25
C ASP A 170 -7.42 -12.53 19.37
N PHE A 171 -6.27 -12.61 19.98
CA PHE A 171 -5.05 -13.00 19.30
C PHE A 171 -4.76 -14.48 19.64
N ARG A 172 -4.89 -15.36 18.64
CA ARG A 172 -4.82 -16.82 18.80
C ARG A 172 -3.76 -17.44 17.89
N PHE A 173 -3.21 -18.55 18.33
CA PHE A 173 -2.30 -19.37 17.52
C PHE A 173 -3.02 -20.62 17.04
N ASN A 174 -2.89 -20.99 15.76
CA ASN A 174 -3.62 -22.15 15.28
C ASN A 174 -3.04 -23.47 15.78
N SER A 175 -1.83 -23.48 16.35
CA SER A 175 -1.31 -24.63 17.12
C SER A 175 -2.18 -25.01 18.32
N GLU A 176 -2.96 -24.08 18.89
CA GLU A 176 -3.83 -24.35 20.04
C GLU A 176 -4.84 -25.47 19.73
N TRP A 177 -5.33 -25.56 18.51
CA TRP A 177 -6.30 -26.59 18.08
C TRP A 177 -5.74 -27.55 17.03
N LEU A 178 -4.78 -27.16 16.23
CA LEU A 178 -4.21 -28.04 15.20
C LEU A 178 -3.22 -29.08 15.79
N ALA A 179 -2.42 -28.69 16.79
CA ALA A 179 -1.43 -29.59 17.39
C ALA A 179 -2.07 -30.84 18.08
N PRO A 180 -3.21 -30.75 18.76
CA PRO A 180 -3.85 -31.90 19.37
C PRO A 180 -4.63 -32.81 18.40
N ILE A 181 -4.81 -32.39 17.12
CA ILE A 181 -5.54 -33.23 16.14
C ILE A 181 -4.79 -34.52 15.89
N THR A 182 -5.49 -35.63 16.10
CA THR A 182 -4.91 -36.96 15.83
C THR A 182 -5.00 -37.29 14.33
N LEU A 183 -4.10 -38.17 13.86
CA LEU A 183 -4.09 -38.62 12.47
C LEU A 183 -5.47 -39.19 12.01
N PRO A 184 -6.18 -40.03 12.79
CA PRO A 184 -7.53 -40.47 12.41
C PRO A 184 -8.54 -39.33 12.25
N GLN A 185 -8.50 -38.32 13.11
CA GLN A 185 -9.37 -37.16 12.99
C GLN A 185 -9.10 -36.38 11.70
N PHE A 186 -7.82 -36.13 11.39
CA PHE A 186 -7.45 -35.43 10.17
C PHE A 186 -7.81 -36.21 8.91
N ILE A 187 -7.59 -37.54 8.89
CA ILE A 187 -8.02 -38.40 7.78
C ILE A 187 -9.54 -38.33 7.61
N GLY A 188 -10.31 -38.34 8.69
CA GLY A 188 -11.77 -38.20 8.64
C GLY A 188 -12.28 -36.87 8.06
N VAL A 189 -11.47 -35.78 8.14
CA VAL A 189 -11.74 -34.53 7.43
C VAL A 189 -11.46 -34.69 5.93
N LEU A 190 -10.30 -35.28 5.58
CA LEU A 190 -9.87 -35.46 4.19
C LEU A 190 -10.80 -36.39 3.39
N GLU A 191 -11.34 -37.44 3.99
CA GLU A 191 -12.25 -38.39 3.35
C GLU A 191 -13.52 -37.70 2.76
N LYS A 192 -13.93 -36.57 3.34
CA LYS A 192 -15.12 -35.81 2.90
C LYS A 192 -14.83 -34.82 1.77
N LEU A 193 -13.58 -34.68 1.36
CA LEU A 193 -13.15 -33.66 0.40
C LEU A 193 -12.61 -34.34 -0.88
N PRO A 194 -13.21 -34.05 -2.05
CA PRO A 194 -12.70 -34.58 -3.31
C PRO A 194 -11.38 -33.87 -3.67
N LEU A 195 -10.37 -34.62 -4.08
CA LEU A 195 -9.08 -34.08 -4.53
C LEU A 195 -9.24 -33.03 -5.64
N SER A 196 -10.26 -33.19 -6.50
CA SER A 196 -10.56 -32.22 -7.54
C SER A 196 -10.84 -30.81 -7.03
N ALA A 197 -11.28 -30.65 -5.76
CA ALA A 197 -11.47 -29.35 -5.15
C ALA A 197 -10.13 -28.61 -4.93
N SER A 198 -9.10 -29.30 -4.45
CA SER A 198 -7.76 -28.74 -4.32
C SER A 198 -7.09 -28.48 -5.68
N LEU A 199 -7.34 -29.35 -6.67
CA LEU A 199 -6.78 -29.22 -8.03
C LEU A 199 -7.52 -28.20 -8.93
N GLN A 200 -8.53 -27.49 -8.43
CA GLN A 200 -9.12 -26.35 -9.15
C GLN A 200 -8.14 -25.18 -9.33
N ARG A 201 -7.13 -25.08 -8.49
CA ARG A 201 -6.10 -24.05 -8.54
C ARG A 201 -5.27 -24.17 -9.81
N GLU A 202 -5.17 -23.07 -10.54
CA GLU A 202 -4.40 -23.04 -11.79
C GLU A 202 -2.89 -23.21 -11.54
N ASP A 203 -2.38 -22.60 -10.47
CA ASP A 203 -0.99 -22.75 -10.01
C ASP A 203 -0.62 -24.24 -9.75
N PHE A 204 -1.50 -25.01 -9.12
CA PHE A 204 -1.27 -26.46 -8.92
C PHE A 204 -1.26 -27.22 -10.24
N ARG A 205 -2.20 -26.94 -11.15
CA ARG A 205 -2.26 -27.59 -12.44
C ARG A 205 -1.02 -27.29 -13.30
N THR A 206 -0.58 -26.04 -13.28
CA THR A 206 0.62 -25.60 -13.99
C THR A 206 1.85 -26.31 -13.45
N ARG A 207 2.05 -26.31 -12.13
CA ARG A 207 3.20 -26.98 -11.49
C ARG A 207 3.21 -28.48 -11.74
N LEU A 208 2.06 -29.14 -11.69
CA LEU A 208 1.94 -30.56 -12.05
C LEU A 208 2.29 -30.82 -13.50
N ALA A 209 1.84 -29.98 -14.43
CA ALA A 209 2.12 -30.11 -15.86
C ALA A 209 3.60 -29.88 -16.19
N GLU A 210 4.25 -28.96 -15.50
CA GLU A 210 5.67 -28.63 -15.66
C GLU A 210 6.60 -29.55 -14.92
N GLY A 211 6.08 -30.42 -14.04
CA GLY A 211 6.90 -31.28 -13.18
C GLY A 211 7.70 -30.49 -12.11
N SER A 212 7.29 -29.28 -11.78
CA SER A 212 8.00 -28.34 -10.90
C SER A 212 7.77 -28.62 -9.40
N GLY A 213 7.36 -29.79 -9.03
CA GLY A 213 7.16 -30.23 -7.64
C GLY A 213 5.91 -29.58 -6.98
N LEU A 214 5.09 -30.42 -6.38
CA LEU A 214 3.96 -30.00 -5.52
C LEU A 214 3.88 -31.02 -4.37
N SER A 215 4.11 -30.57 -3.16
CA SER A 215 4.09 -31.48 -2.00
C SER A 215 2.65 -31.83 -1.59
N MET A 216 2.49 -33.00 -0.95
CA MET A 216 1.21 -33.38 -0.35
C MET A 216 0.78 -32.41 0.76
N ALA A 217 1.73 -31.82 1.45
CA ALA A 217 1.45 -30.81 2.48
C ALA A 217 0.81 -29.53 1.86
N GLU A 218 1.34 -29.05 0.73
CA GLU A 218 0.75 -27.91 0.01
C GLU A 218 -0.66 -28.21 -0.50
N LEU A 219 -0.95 -29.45 -0.93
CA LEU A 219 -2.30 -29.85 -1.36
C LEU A 219 -3.32 -29.77 -0.24
N VAL A 220 -2.94 -30.02 1.00
CA VAL A 220 -3.84 -29.98 2.15
C VAL A 220 -3.80 -28.65 2.91
N TYR A 221 -2.94 -27.69 2.52
CA TYR A 221 -2.81 -26.40 3.20
C TYR A 221 -4.15 -25.73 3.46
N SER A 222 -4.99 -25.58 2.42
CA SER A 222 -6.30 -24.95 2.55
C SER A 222 -7.28 -25.72 3.45
N VAL A 223 -7.09 -27.03 3.58
CA VAL A 223 -7.88 -27.87 4.51
C VAL A 223 -7.43 -27.63 5.95
N VAL A 224 -6.12 -27.53 6.19
CA VAL A 224 -5.57 -27.21 7.52
C VAL A 224 -6.02 -25.80 7.93
N MET A 225 -5.91 -24.81 7.04
CA MET A 225 -6.41 -23.46 7.28
C MET A 225 -7.92 -23.42 7.59
N ALA A 226 -8.69 -24.31 6.94
CA ALA A 226 -10.14 -24.38 7.16
C ALA A 226 -10.52 -24.87 8.57
N LEU A 227 -9.65 -25.63 9.22
CA LEU A 227 -9.88 -26.06 10.61
C LEU A 227 -9.85 -24.89 11.58
N ASP A 228 -9.20 -23.78 11.23
CA ASP A 228 -9.25 -22.54 11.99
C ASP A 228 -10.68 -21.99 12.02
N SER A 229 -11.36 -21.93 10.87
CA SER A 229 -12.77 -21.47 10.78
C SER A 229 -13.74 -22.38 11.53
N VAL A 230 -13.50 -23.70 11.46
CA VAL A 230 -14.32 -24.70 12.18
C VAL A 230 -14.18 -24.53 13.70
N GLU A 231 -12.95 -24.37 14.20
CA GLU A 231 -12.65 -24.26 15.63
C GLU A 231 -13.29 -23.03 16.25
N ILE A 232 -13.11 -21.87 15.61
CA ILE A 232 -13.66 -20.62 16.15
C ILE A 232 -15.13 -20.40 15.75
N THR A 233 -15.70 -21.26 14.94
CA THR A 233 -17.07 -21.12 14.38
C THR A 233 -17.22 -19.75 13.70
N ALA A 234 -16.33 -19.47 12.74
CA ALA A 234 -16.26 -18.17 12.08
C ALA A 234 -17.57 -17.84 11.33
N ASP A 235 -18.11 -16.63 11.53
CA ASP A 235 -19.21 -16.09 10.72
C ASP A 235 -18.70 -15.44 9.43
N ILE A 236 -17.49 -14.84 9.49
CA ILE A 236 -16.87 -14.08 8.40
C ILE A 236 -15.39 -14.42 8.34
N GLU A 237 -14.86 -14.59 7.14
CA GLU A 237 -13.42 -14.67 6.87
C GLU A 237 -12.95 -13.49 6.03
N LEU A 238 -11.89 -12.80 6.50
CA LEU A 238 -11.22 -11.71 5.80
C LEU A 238 -9.90 -12.19 5.20
N GLY A 239 -9.62 -11.79 3.95
CA GLY A 239 -8.33 -12.07 3.31
C GLY A 239 -8.14 -11.27 2.03
N GLY A 240 -6.99 -11.39 1.41
CA GLY A 240 -6.76 -10.88 0.06
C GLY A 240 -7.46 -11.74 -1.00
N LEU A 241 -7.71 -11.17 -2.17
CA LEU A 241 -8.35 -11.89 -3.30
C LEU A 241 -7.55 -13.13 -3.74
N ASP A 242 -6.25 -13.15 -3.50
CA ASP A 242 -5.40 -14.32 -3.73
C ASP A 242 -5.71 -15.50 -2.81
N GLN A 243 -6.34 -15.25 -1.65
CA GLN A 243 -6.78 -16.27 -0.69
C GLN A 243 -8.16 -16.86 -0.98
N LEU A 244 -8.86 -16.37 -2.02
CA LEU A 244 -10.26 -16.72 -2.28
C LEU A 244 -10.50 -18.24 -2.35
N LEU A 245 -9.61 -19.00 -3.01
CA LEU A 245 -9.75 -20.46 -3.11
C LEU A 245 -9.52 -21.16 -1.77
N ASN A 246 -8.64 -20.65 -0.93
CA ASN A 246 -8.44 -21.14 0.44
C ASN A 246 -9.70 -20.89 1.28
N MET A 247 -10.27 -19.68 1.23
CA MET A 247 -11.49 -19.31 1.93
C MET A 247 -12.72 -20.10 1.43
N GLN A 248 -12.80 -20.42 0.14
CA GLN A 248 -13.86 -21.32 -0.38
C GLN A 248 -13.71 -22.75 0.15
N MET A 249 -12.50 -23.23 0.38
CA MET A 249 -12.25 -24.52 1.05
C MET A 249 -12.71 -24.46 2.51
N CYS A 250 -12.49 -23.35 3.21
CA CYS A 250 -12.98 -23.17 4.58
C CYS A 250 -14.50 -23.35 4.65
N ARG A 251 -15.26 -22.71 3.77
CA ARG A 251 -16.71 -22.90 3.68
C ARG A 251 -17.13 -24.35 3.52
N ARG A 252 -16.46 -25.08 2.61
CA ARG A 252 -16.75 -26.50 2.35
C ARG A 252 -16.45 -27.40 3.55
N VAL A 253 -15.33 -27.14 4.26
CA VAL A 253 -14.97 -27.91 5.45
C VAL A 253 -15.98 -27.64 6.59
N MET A 254 -16.40 -26.39 6.78
CA MET A 254 -17.44 -26.02 7.74
C MET A 254 -18.76 -26.74 7.45
N GLU A 255 -19.21 -26.76 6.18
CA GLU A 255 -20.42 -27.52 5.77
C GLU A 255 -20.30 -29.02 6.12
N ASN A 256 -19.14 -29.64 5.82
CA ASN A 256 -18.88 -31.03 6.15
C ASN A 256 -18.82 -31.30 7.65
N ALA A 257 -18.48 -30.29 8.46
CA ALA A 257 -18.53 -30.31 9.91
C ALA A 257 -19.95 -30.03 10.49
N GLY A 258 -20.93 -29.75 9.63
CA GLY A 258 -22.30 -29.42 10.05
C GLY A 258 -22.49 -28.00 10.56
N GLN A 259 -21.54 -27.10 10.25
CA GLN A 259 -21.57 -25.68 10.60
C GLN A 259 -22.12 -24.85 9.44
N LYS A 260 -22.67 -23.67 9.75
CA LYS A 260 -23.02 -22.67 8.74
C LYS A 260 -21.74 -22.15 8.07
N PRO A 261 -21.65 -22.17 6.74
CA PRO A 261 -20.48 -21.63 6.04
C PRO A 261 -20.32 -20.13 6.27
N GLU A 262 -19.10 -19.70 6.54
CA GLU A 262 -18.75 -18.29 6.74
C GLU A 262 -18.96 -17.43 5.49
N ILE A 263 -19.12 -16.13 5.69
CA ILE A 263 -19.12 -15.12 4.63
C ILE A 263 -17.68 -14.78 4.30
N ILE A 264 -17.32 -14.80 3.01
CA ILE A 264 -15.99 -14.41 2.54
C ILE A 264 -15.98 -12.92 2.18
N ILE A 265 -15.01 -12.20 2.70
CA ILE A 265 -14.71 -10.83 2.31
C ILE A 265 -13.26 -10.78 1.80
N ALA A 266 -13.12 -10.74 0.47
CA ALA A 266 -11.82 -10.69 -0.19
C ALA A 266 -11.50 -9.26 -0.63
N THR A 267 -10.40 -8.71 -0.12
CA THR A 267 -9.91 -7.38 -0.46
C THR A 267 -9.08 -7.40 -1.74
N GLY A 268 -9.04 -6.28 -2.47
CA GLY A 268 -8.16 -6.12 -3.61
C GLY A 268 -6.67 -6.25 -3.21
N LEU A 269 -5.87 -6.76 -4.14
CA LEU A 269 -4.42 -6.82 -3.99
C LEU A 269 -3.84 -5.52 -4.53
N ILE A 270 -3.12 -4.78 -3.70
CA ILE A 270 -2.51 -3.53 -4.15
C ILE A 270 -1.18 -3.78 -4.87
N GLU A 271 -0.96 -3.03 -5.94
CA GLU A 271 0.31 -3.00 -6.69
C GLU A 271 1.42 -2.35 -5.84
N GLY A 272 2.68 -2.65 -6.13
CA GLY A 272 3.81 -1.97 -5.49
C GLY A 272 3.98 -0.52 -5.96
N THR A 273 4.70 0.28 -5.18
CA THR A 273 4.93 1.70 -5.48
C THR A 273 5.80 1.96 -6.71
N ASP A 274 6.48 0.93 -7.23
CA ASP A 274 7.41 1.01 -8.37
C ASP A 274 6.73 1.13 -9.75
N GLY A 275 5.41 0.99 -9.80
CA GLY A 275 4.62 1.14 -11.03
C GLY A 275 4.82 0.01 -12.07
N THR A 276 5.39 -1.13 -11.68
CA THR A 276 5.68 -2.26 -12.59
C THR A 276 4.49 -3.15 -12.91
N GLY A 277 3.32 -2.93 -12.27
CA GLY A 277 2.15 -3.81 -12.35
C GLY A 277 2.22 -5.01 -11.40
N ALA A 278 3.33 -5.14 -10.67
CA ALA A 278 3.50 -6.27 -9.78
C ALA A 278 2.85 -6.02 -8.43
N LYS A 279 2.18 -7.05 -7.86
CA LYS A 279 1.69 -7.02 -6.48
C LYS A 279 2.78 -6.53 -5.53
N MET A 280 2.40 -5.70 -4.56
CA MET A 280 3.28 -5.26 -3.49
C MET A 280 3.86 -6.45 -2.73
N SER A 281 5.18 -6.51 -2.65
CA SER A 281 5.87 -7.59 -1.94
C SER A 281 7.27 -7.20 -1.48
N LYS A 282 7.73 -7.83 -0.41
CA LYS A 282 9.08 -7.62 0.13
C LYS A 282 10.17 -8.12 -0.81
N SER A 283 9.97 -9.27 -1.44
CA SER A 283 10.95 -9.86 -2.37
C SER A 283 11.25 -8.97 -3.58
N LYS A 284 10.32 -8.10 -3.96
CA LYS A 284 10.49 -7.13 -5.04
C LYS A 284 10.99 -5.76 -4.57
N GLY A 285 11.06 -5.51 -3.27
CA GLY A 285 11.47 -4.21 -2.71
C GLY A 285 10.50 -3.06 -2.99
N ASN A 286 9.31 -3.35 -3.57
CA ASN A 286 8.31 -2.36 -4.00
C ASN A 286 7.23 -2.09 -2.93
N TYR A 287 7.52 -2.39 -1.68
CA TYR A 287 6.57 -2.30 -0.58
C TYR A 287 6.79 -1.08 0.33
N VAL A 288 5.74 -0.74 1.07
CA VAL A 288 5.77 0.23 2.17
C VAL A 288 5.57 -0.53 3.47
N GLY A 289 6.62 -0.62 4.31
CA GLY A 289 6.56 -1.34 5.58
C GLY A 289 5.85 -0.54 6.66
N LEU A 290 5.08 -1.21 7.52
CA LEU A 290 4.41 -0.57 8.65
C LEU A 290 5.40 -0.16 9.77
N ALA A 291 6.57 -0.81 9.82
CA ALA A 291 7.64 -0.48 10.75
C ALA A 291 8.63 0.58 10.21
N PHE A 292 8.40 1.12 9.01
CA PHE A 292 9.26 2.15 8.46
C PHE A 292 9.10 3.46 9.22
N GLU A 293 10.18 4.25 9.26
CA GLU A 293 10.14 5.60 9.81
C GLU A 293 9.12 6.48 9.05
N PRO A 294 8.49 7.48 9.70
CA PRO A 294 7.46 8.33 9.08
C PRO A 294 7.88 8.92 7.73
N LYS A 295 9.13 9.40 7.62
CA LYS A 295 9.69 9.96 6.37
C LYS A 295 9.77 8.94 5.25
N ASP A 296 10.03 7.66 5.57
CA ASP A 296 10.18 6.59 4.59
C ASP A 296 8.82 6.08 4.12
N VAL A 297 7.83 5.96 5.03
CA VAL A 297 6.42 5.69 4.68
C VAL A 297 5.91 6.75 3.72
N PHE A 298 6.05 8.04 4.12
CA PHE A 298 5.62 9.18 3.32
C PHE A 298 6.31 9.21 1.96
N GLY A 299 7.65 9.13 1.93
CA GLY A 299 8.44 9.20 0.71
C GLY A 299 8.15 8.07 -0.29
N LYS A 300 7.95 6.84 0.20
CA LYS A 300 7.57 5.70 -0.65
C LYS A 300 6.19 5.86 -1.26
N LEU A 301 5.19 6.32 -0.50
CA LEU A 301 3.86 6.59 -1.03
C LEU A 301 3.86 7.76 -2.02
N MET A 302 4.66 8.79 -1.79
CA MET A 302 4.87 9.88 -2.76
C MET A 302 5.49 9.40 -4.08
N SER A 303 6.24 8.28 -4.07
CA SER A 303 6.84 7.69 -5.28
C SER A 303 5.86 6.84 -6.11
N ALA A 304 4.68 6.53 -5.57
CA ALA A 304 3.68 5.74 -6.27
C ALA A 304 3.26 6.40 -7.60
N ALA A 305 3.02 5.58 -8.64
CA ALA A 305 2.55 6.09 -9.92
C ALA A 305 1.13 6.68 -9.81
N ASP A 306 0.84 7.78 -10.53
CA ASP A 306 -0.46 8.49 -10.45
C ASP A 306 -1.65 7.56 -10.76
N ARG A 307 -1.47 6.58 -11.65
CA ARG A 307 -2.51 5.60 -12.00
C ARG A 307 -2.95 4.71 -10.84
N LEU A 308 -2.14 4.60 -9.79
CA LEU A 308 -2.45 3.79 -8.60
C LEU A 308 -3.30 4.56 -7.56
N LEU A 309 -3.41 5.87 -7.69
CA LEU A 309 -4.13 6.69 -6.71
C LEU A 309 -5.57 6.24 -6.47
N PRO A 310 -6.39 5.92 -7.49
CA PRO A 310 -7.77 5.47 -7.26
C PRO A 310 -7.85 4.21 -6.40
N GLU A 311 -6.97 3.25 -6.66
CA GLU A 311 -6.90 1.99 -5.91
C GLU A 311 -6.39 2.21 -4.49
N TYR A 312 -5.30 2.97 -4.33
CA TYR A 312 -4.70 3.23 -3.03
C TYR A 312 -5.61 4.06 -2.12
N LEU A 313 -6.29 5.09 -2.65
CA LEU A 313 -7.25 5.88 -1.87
C LEU A 313 -8.39 5.00 -1.35
N ARG A 314 -8.95 4.12 -2.20
CA ARG A 314 -10.00 3.20 -1.78
C ARG A 314 -9.51 2.18 -0.77
N ALA A 315 -8.32 1.61 -0.97
CA ALA A 315 -7.83 0.52 -0.14
C ALA A 315 -7.31 0.97 1.23
N LEU A 316 -6.69 2.15 1.32
CA LEU A 316 -5.84 2.54 2.44
C LEU A 316 -6.37 3.72 3.26
N THR A 317 -7.43 4.41 2.83
CA THR A 317 -7.90 5.62 3.53
C THR A 317 -9.34 5.48 4.05
N GLU A 318 -9.72 6.35 4.97
CA GLU A 318 -11.13 6.49 5.44
C GLU A 318 -11.95 7.48 4.58
N LEU A 319 -11.47 7.85 3.38
CA LEU A 319 -12.25 8.60 2.40
C LEU A 319 -13.45 7.76 1.94
N LEU A 320 -14.59 8.37 1.77
CA LEU A 320 -15.77 7.74 1.18
C LEU A 320 -15.73 7.83 -0.35
N ASP A 321 -16.46 6.94 -1.04
CA ASP A 321 -16.44 6.90 -2.51
C ASP A 321 -16.78 8.24 -3.18
N PRO A 322 -17.79 9.03 -2.74
CA PRO A 322 -18.06 10.34 -3.32
C PRO A 322 -16.91 11.34 -3.20
N GLU A 323 -16.10 11.22 -2.15
CA GLU A 323 -14.92 12.09 -1.91
C GLU A 323 -13.75 11.66 -2.81
N ILE A 324 -13.57 10.37 -2.98
CA ILE A 324 -12.56 9.81 -3.89
C ILE A 324 -12.91 10.20 -5.33
N ASP A 325 -14.17 10.06 -5.72
CA ASP A 325 -14.63 10.39 -7.06
C ASP A 325 -14.42 11.89 -7.34
N LEU A 326 -14.73 12.77 -6.38
CA LEU A 326 -14.45 14.22 -6.51
C LEU A 326 -12.94 14.50 -6.64
N LEU A 327 -12.09 13.84 -5.84
CA LEU A 327 -10.63 13.99 -5.96
C LEU A 327 -10.15 13.61 -7.37
N LEU A 328 -10.68 12.51 -7.92
CA LEU A 328 -10.32 12.04 -9.26
C LEU A 328 -10.84 12.98 -10.36
N GLU A 329 -12.05 13.54 -10.21
CA GLU A 329 -12.61 14.54 -11.10
C GLU A 329 -11.76 15.81 -11.13
N LEU A 330 -11.38 16.33 -9.95
CA LEU A 330 -10.53 17.51 -9.83
C LEU A 330 -9.12 17.28 -10.41
N MET A 331 -8.60 16.05 -10.30
CA MET A 331 -7.35 15.67 -10.99
C MET A 331 -7.52 15.65 -12.51
N ALA A 332 -8.61 15.09 -13.01
CA ALA A 332 -8.88 14.99 -14.45
C ALA A 332 -9.09 16.38 -15.07
N SER A 333 -9.77 17.30 -14.38
CA SER A 333 -9.98 18.71 -14.79
C SER A 333 -8.72 19.58 -14.63
N ARG A 334 -7.66 19.06 -13.98
CA ARG A 334 -6.41 19.77 -13.61
C ARG A 334 -6.61 20.90 -12.59
N GLU A 335 -7.73 20.95 -11.91
CA GLU A 335 -7.95 21.84 -10.78
C GLU A 335 -7.15 21.43 -9.55
N LEU A 336 -6.90 20.11 -9.41
CA LEU A 336 -6.05 19.57 -8.37
C LEU A 336 -4.85 18.83 -9.00
N HIS A 337 -3.64 19.20 -8.58
CA HIS A 337 -2.43 18.55 -9.08
C HIS A 337 -2.27 17.13 -8.47
N PRO A 338 -1.90 16.09 -9.24
CA PRO A 338 -1.71 14.74 -8.74
C PRO A 338 -0.79 14.62 -7.50
N MET A 339 0.24 15.48 -7.40
CA MET A 339 1.10 15.57 -6.22
C MET A 339 0.34 15.94 -4.95
N GLY A 340 -0.73 16.77 -5.04
CA GLY A 340 -1.58 17.07 -3.88
C GLY A 340 -2.32 15.83 -3.39
N VAL A 341 -2.88 15.04 -4.29
CA VAL A 341 -3.59 13.80 -3.94
C VAL A 341 -2.62 12.74 -3.39
N LYS A 342 -1.40 12.64 -3.95
CA LYS A 342 -0.34 11.81 -3.35
C LYS A 342 0.04 12.25 -1.95
N THR A 343 0.13 13.57 -1.74
CA THR A 343 0.43 14.14 -0.42
C THR A 343 -0.66 13.77 0.58
N LEU A 344 -1.94 13.87 0.18
CA LEU A 344 -3.05 13.44 1.03
C LEU A 344 -2.95 11.94 1.39
N LEU A 345 -2.76 11.08 0.40
CA LEU A 345 -2.59 9.63 0.62
C LEU A 345 -1.41 9.33 1.55
N ALA A 346 -0.24 9.92 1.26
CA ALA A 346 0.97 9.69 2.05
C ALA A 346 0.82 10.21 3.49
N ALA A 347 0.22 11.39 3.66
CA ALA A 347 -0.02 11.97 4.97
C ALA A 347 -1.07 11.17 5.77
N GLU A 348 -2.14 10.69 5.12
CA GLU A 348 -3.18 9.87 5.75
C GLU A 348 -2.58 8.56 6.28
N MET A 349 -1.83 7.84 5.44
CA MET A 349 -1.18 6.59 5.85
C MET A 349 -0.13 6.81 6.94
N THR A 350 0.71 7.85 6.80
CA THR A 350 1.71 8.18 7.82
C THR A 350 1.03 8.56 9.13
N SER A 351 -0.08 9.32 9.08
CA SER A 351 -0.85 9.70 10.26
C SER A 351 -1.53 8.50 10.92
N THR A 352 -2.00 7.54 10.14
CA THR A 352 -2.59 6.30 10.66
C THR A 352 -1.57 5.47 11.42
N ILE A 353 -0.34 5.37 10.90
CA ILE A 353 0.72 4.54 11.50
C ILE A 353 1.41 5.26 12.66
N HIS A 354 1.69 6.56 12.55
CA HIS A 354 2.58 7.29 13.43
C HIS A 354 1.95 8.52 14.13
N GLY A 355 0.71 8.86 13.77
CA GLY A 355 0.02 10.05 14.29
C GLY A 355 0.17 11.29 13.43
N LEU A 356 -0.73 12.27 13.66
CA LEU A 356 -0.85 13.48 12.83
C LEU A 356 0.42 14.34 12.82
N ASP A 357 1.09 14.49 13.96
CA ASP A 357 2.27 15.35 14.04
C ASP A 357 3.46 14.76 13.30
N ALA A 358 3.65 13.42 13.36
CA ALA A 358 4.68 12.73 12.58
C ALA A 358 4.41 12.80 11.06
N ALA A 359 3.16 12.76 10.64
CA ALA A 359 2.77 12.94 9.25
C ALA A 359 3.08 14.35 8.74
N GLU A 360 2.81 15.37 9.56
CA GLU A 360 3.12 16.77 9.23
C GLU A 360 4.62 17.03 9.15
N GLU A 361 5.41 16.45 10.06
CA GLU A 361 6.86 16.52 10.04
C GLU A 361 7.43 15.83 8.80
N ALA A 362 6.96 14.62 8.46
CA ALA A 362 7.37 13.88 7.27
C ALA A 362 7.03 14.65 5.98
N ARG A 363 5.82 15.25 5.90
CA ARG A 363 5.41 16.11 4.78
C ARG A 363 6.32 17.32 4.62
N THR A 364 6.58 18.02 5.72
CA THR A 364 7.42 19.23 5.73
C THR A 364 8.85 18.89 5.31
N GLY A 365 9.42 17.81 5.85
CA GLY A 365 10.75 17.31 5.47
C GLY A 365 10.82 16.90 4.01
N PHE A 366 9.79 16.21 3.50
CA PHE A 366 9.70 15.83 2.08
C PHE A 366 9.64 17.08 1.18
N THR A 367 8.81 18.06 1.55
CA THR A 367 8.69 19.32 0.80
C THR A 367 10.00 20.09 0.77
N ALA A 368 10.68 20.22 1.91
CA ALA A 368 11.99 20.87 1.99
C ALA A 368 13.04 20.13 1.12
N GLN A 369 13.03 18.80 1.15
CA GLN A 369 14.02 18.00 0.42
C GLN A 369 13.78 17.96 -1.09
N PHE A 370 12.53 17.94 -1.55
CA PHE A 370 12.19 17.65 -2.94
C PHE A 370 11.55 18.81 -3.69
N SER A 371 10.81 19.71 -3.00
CA SER A 371 10.07 20.82 -3.62
C SER A 371 10.78 22.15 -3.48
N GLN A 372 11.65 22.30 -2.46
CA GLN A 372 12.43 23.51 -2.21
C GLN A 372 13.93 23.29 -2.42
N LYS A 373 14.30 22.22 -3.15
CA LYS A 373 15.69 21.91 -3.37
C LYS A 373 16.37 23.07 -4.08
N ARG A 374 17.10 23.87 -3.32
CA ARG A 374 18.14 24.73 -3.89
C ARG A 374 19.24 23.80 -4.36
N TYR A 375 19.58 23.84 -5.63
CA TYR A 375 20.73 23.11 -6.15
C TYR A 375 22.02 23.59 -5.51
N SER A 376 22.04 24.86 -5.10
CA SER A 376 23.11 25.48 -4.33
C SER A 376 23.36 24.85 -2.96
N ASP A 377 22.37 24.20 -2.35
CA ASP A 377 22.46 23.55 -1.04
C ASP A 377 22.80 22.05 -1.15
N THR A 378 23.00 21.54 -2.37
CA THR A 378 23.40 20.15 -2.59
C THR A 378 24.87 19.99 -2.22
N PRO A 379 25.22 19.17 -1.20
CA PRO A 379 26.63 18.96 -0.84
C PRO A 379 27.36 18.25 -1.98
N ASP A 380 28.65 18.54 -2.13
CA ASP A 380 29.56 17.85 -3.05
C ASP A 380 29.17 17.89 -4.54
N VAL A 381 28.45 18.93 -4.98
CA VAL A 381 28.19 19.13 -6.42
C VAL A 381 29.52 19.42 -7.13
N LEU A 382 29.79 18.63 -8.16
CA LEU A 382 31.00 18.83 -8.98
C LEU A 382 30.88 20.17 -9.72
N GLN A 383 31.89 21.04 -9.54
CA GLN A 383 31.99 22.33 -10.20
C GLN A 383 32.84 22.17 -11.45
N ILE A 384 32.32 22.64 -12.57
CA ILE A 384 33.01 22.61 -13.87
C ILE A 384 33.11 24.03 -14.41
N ASP A 385 34.36 24.47 -14.69
CA ASP A 385 34.62 25.75 -15.32
C ASP A 385 34.33 25.66 -16.82
N VAL A 386 33.35 26.44 -17.28
CA VAL A 386 32.98 26.50 -18.70
C VAL A 386 34.10 27.09 -19.56
N SER A 387 34.97 27.91 -18.99
CA SER A 387 36.12 28.46 -19.74
C SER A 387 37.17 27.39 -20.07
N GLU A 388 37.33 26.38 -19.21
CA GLU A 388 38.28 25.28 -19.42
C GLU A 388 37.67 24.11 -20.22
N HIS A 389 36.39 23.86 -20.03
CA HIS A 389 35.70 22.70 -20.60
C HIS A 389 34.60 23.05 -21.62
N GLY A 390 34.45 24.31 -22.01
CA GLY A 390 33.38 24.77 -22.88
C GLY A 390 33.35 24.14 -24.28
N ALA A 391 34.50 23.61 -24.77
CA ALA A 391 34.57 22.87 -26.02
C ALA A 391 34.01 21.44 -25.91
N ALA A 392 33.88 20.88 -24.69
CA ALA A 392 33.29 19.58 -24.48
C ALA A 392 31.75 19.68 -24.64
N THR A 393 31.14 18.64 -25.23
CA THR A 393 29.68 18.58 -25.30
C THR A 393 29.08 18.37 -23.89
N ILE A 394 27.83 18.78 -23.71
CA ILE A 394 27.09 18.52 -22.45
C ILE A 394 27.18 17.03 -22.08
N GLY A 395 27.06 16.15 -23.07
CA GLY A 395 27.17 14.71 -22.84
C GLY A 395 28.58 14.29 -22.39
N GLU A 396 29.63 14.91 -22.90
CA GLU A 396 31.01 14.62 -22.46
C GLU A 396 31.26 15.13 -21.04
N LEU A 397 30.70 16.28 -20.67
CA LEU A 397 30.78 16.77 -19.29
C LEU A 397 30.22 15.74 -18.30
N PHE A 398 29.07 15.16 -18.55
CA PHE A 398 28.48 14.17 -17.65
C PHE A 398 29.15 12.80 -17.67
N VAL A 399 29.56 12.32 -18.86
CA VAL A 399 30.10 10.98 -19.03
C VAL A 399 31.61 10.89 -18.81
N LYS A 400 32.40 11.83 -19.39
CA LYS A 400 33.84 11.75 -19.36
C LYS A 400 34.45 12.61 -18.28
N VAL A 401 33.98 13.84 -18.10
CA VAL A 401 34.56 14.79 -17.14
C VAL A 401 34.07 14.49 -15.73
N ALA A 402 32.78 14.43 -15.53
CA ALA A 402 32.17 14.21 -14.23
C ALA A 402 32.02 12.72 -13.85
N GLY A 403 31.91 11.82 -14.83
CA GLY A 403 31.71 10.40 -14.57
C GLY A 403 30.37 10.05 -13.90
N LEU A 404 29.39 10.96 -13.96
CA LEU A 404 28.10 10.85 -13.25
C LEU A 404 27.02 10.11 -14.04
N VAL A 405 27.22 9.95 -15.36
CA VAL A 405 26.32 9.22 -16.25
C VAL A 405 27.09 8.11 -16.96
N PRO A 406 26.64 6.85 -16.93
CA PRO A 406 27.42 5.71 -17.42
C PRO A 406 27.74 5.74 -18.93
N SER A 407 26.88 6.39 -19.75
CA SER A 407 27.09 6.42 -21.20
C SER A 407 26.35 7.57 -21.91
N GLN A 408 26.85 7.97 -23.08
CA GLN A 408 26.20 8.93 -23.97
C GLN A 408 24.78 8.50 -24.37
N ASN A 409 24.56 7.20 -24.58
CA ASN A 409 23.23 6.68 -24.94
C ASN A 409 22.23 6.87 -23.79
N GLN A 410 22.65 6.68 -22.55
CA GLN A 410 21.79 6.92 -21.40
C GLN A 410 21.46 8.40 -21.24
N LEU A 411 22.44 9.28 -21.44
CA LEU A 411 22.22 10.72 -21.40
C LEU A 411 21.23 11.17 -22.47
N ARG A 412 21.36 10.69 -23.71
CA ARG A 412 20.40 10.98 -24.81
C ARG A 412 18.99 10.53 -24.47
N ARG A 413 18.81 9.31 -23.96
CA ARG A 413 17.50 8.82 -23.51
C ARG A 413 16.90 9.71 -22.42
N THR A 414 17.72 10.18 -21.49
CA THR A 414 17.31 11.11 -20.45
C THR A 414 16.91 12.46 -21.02
N ALA A 415 17.65 12.98 -22.00
CA ALA A 415 17.33 14.21 -22.71
C ALA A 415 16.01 14.11 -23.47
N SER A 416 15.80 13.02 -24.26
CA SER A 416 14.52 12.75 -24.98
C SER A 416 13.33 12.67 -24.03
N GLY A 417 13.51 12.19 -22.79
CA GLY A 417 12.51 12.15 -21.74
C GLY A 417 12.35 13.47 -20.97
N GLY A 418 12.99 14.57 -21.39
CA GLY A 418 12.95 15.87 -20.70
C GLY A 418 13.70 15.92 -19.38
N GLY A 419 14.56 14.93 -19.12
CA GLY A 419 15.35 14.83 -17.87
C GLY A 419 16.70 15.54 -17.91
N LEU A 420 17.12 16.10 -19.05
CA LEU A 420 18.29 16.95 -19.17
C LEU A 420 17.86 18.42 -19.09
N ARG A 421 18.41 19.19 -18.15
CA ARG A 421 17.98 20.55 -17.85
C ARG A 421 19.16 21.44 -17.50
N LEU A 422 19.07 22.69 -17.95
CA LEU A 422 19.87 23.79 -17.46
C LEU A 422 19.06 24.58 -16.44
N VAL A 423 19.59 24.82 -15.27
CA VAL A 423 18.89 25.50 -14.16
C VAL A 423 19.74 26.68 -13.70
N SER A 424 19.17 27.86 -13.64
CA SER A 424 19.76 29.04 -13.02
C SER A 424 19.05 29.34 -11.71
N GLU A 425 19.79 29.49 -10.63
CA GLU A 425 19.27 29.72 -9.27
C GLU A 425 19.82 31.03 -8.73
N THR A 426 18.92 31.95 -8.38
CA THR A 426 19.26 33.24 -7.79
C THR A 426 19.44 33.15 -6.27
N PRO A 427 20.17 34.09 -5.63
CA PRO A 427 20.44 34.06 -4.18
C PRO A 427 19.18 34.08 -3.31
N ASP A 428 18.09 34.66 -3.80
CA ASP A 428 16.78 34.69 -3.13
C ASP A 428 15.98 33.39 -3.29
N GLY A 429 16.52 32.40 -4.06
CA GLY A 429 15.93 31.08 -4.27
C GLY A 429 15.01 30.99 -5.48
N GLY A 430 14.94 32.04 -6.31
CA GLY A 430 14.27 31.97 -7.60
C GLY A 430 14.98 31.00 -8.54
N GLN A 431 14.25 30.12 -9.19
CA GLN A 431 14.79 29.16 -10.16
C GLN A 431 14.17 29.38 -11.54
N GLU A 432 15.02 29.36 -12.56
CA GLU A 432 14.61 29.26 -13.95
C GLU A 432 15.21 28.02 -14.59
N THR A 433 14.39 27.28 -15.32
CA THR A 433 14.80 25.97 -15.85
C THR A 433 14.49 25.89 -17.33
N VAL A 434 15.48 25.47 -18.10
CA VAL A 434 15.37 25.18 -19.53
C VAL A 434 15.55 23.67 -19.75
N ALA A 435 14.59 23.04 -20.41
CA ALA A 435 14.75 21.65 -20.85
C ALA A 435 15.69 21.63 -22.07
N LEU A 436 16.75 20.82 -21.97
CA LEU A 436 17.70 20.61 -23.04
C LEU A 436 17.34 19.36 -23.85
N THR A 437 17.53 19.44 -25.17
CA THR A 437 17.21 18.39 -26.13
C THR A 437 18.38 17.41 -26.33
N GLU A 438 18.18 16.38 -27.14
CA GLU A 438 19.26 15.51 -27.60
C GLU A 438 20.32 16.26 -28.45
N THR A 439 19.90 17.29 -29.18
CA THR A 439 20.81 18.15 -29.93
C THR A 439 21.72 18.91 -28.96
N ASP A 440 21.15 19.52 -27.90
CA ASP A 440 21.91 20.25 -26.89
C ASP A 440 22.88 19.31 -26.15
N ALA A 441 22.48 18.05 -25.92
CA ALA A 441 23.34 17.04 -25.31
C ALA A 441 24.62 16.77 -26.14
N ASN A 442 24.57 16.95 -27.44
CA ASN A 442 25.71 16.77 -28.38
C ASN A 442 26.34 18.09 -28.79
N THR A 443 25.88 19.21 -28.27
CA THR A 443 26.42 20.55 -28.53
C THR A 443 27.46 20.92 -27.46
N ALA A 444 28.43 21.72 -27.84
CA ALA A 444 29.45 22.22 -26.91
C ALA A 444 28.80 23.01 -25.75
N ALA A 445 29.30 22.83 -24.54
CA ALA A 445 28.72 23.46 -23.36
C ALA A 445 28.73 24.98 -23.46
N ALA A 446 29.77 25.57 -24.00
CA ALA A 446 29.82 27.02 -24.22
C ALA A 446 28.77 27.53 -25.19
N GLU A 447 28.43 26.76 -26.24
CA GLU A 447 27.39 27.15 -27.21
C GLU A 447 25.99 27.04 -26.58
N VAL A 448 25.73 25.98 -25.80
CA VAL A 448 24.45 25.81 -25.06
C VAL A 448 24.29 26.93 -24.04
N TYR A 449 25.40 27.26 -23.32
CA TYR A 449 25.38 28.33 -22.34
C TYR A 449 25.09 29.69 -23.01
N ALA A 450 25.74 30.00 -24.12
CA ALA A 450 25.49 31.22 -24.89
C ALA A 450 24.08 31.30 -25.48
N ALA A 451 23.52 30.17 -25.95
CA ALA A 451 22.17 30.12 -26.49
C ALA A 451 21.10 30.41 -25.41
N HIS A 452 21.40 30.19 -24.14
CA HIS A 452 20.53 30.42 -23.00
C HIS A 452 21.01 31.53 -22.06
N SER A 453 21.76 32.52 -22.59
CA SER A 453 22.36 33.63 -21.82
C SER A 453 21.33 34.39 -20.98
N SER A 454 20.12 34.59 -21.48
CA SER A 454 19.03 35.24 -20.72
C SER A 454 18.63 34.50 -19.42
N VAL A 455 18.94 33.21 -19.33
CA VAL A 455 18.67 32.39 -18.15
C VAL A 455 19.88 32.35 -17.23
N VAL A 456 21.09 32.21 -17.79
CA VAL A 456 22.30 31.94 -17.03
C VAL A 456 23.06 33.21 -16.59
N GLU A 457 22.89 34.34 -17.30
CA GLU A 457 23.53 35.62 -16.99
C GLU A 457 22.65 36.48 -16.06
N ARG A 458 22.24 35.92 -14.92
CA ARG A 458 21.50 36.63 -13.89
C ARG A 458 22.44 37.05 -12.76
N ASP A 459 22.23 38.22 -12.22
CA ASP A 459 23.08 38.77 -11.17
C ASP A 459 23.14 37.86 -9.94
N GLY A 460 24.33 37.36 -9.62
CA GLY A 460 24.55 36.46 -8.50
C GLY A 460 24.00 35.04 -8.64
N ALA A 461 23.47 34.67 -9.80
CA ALA A 461 22.90 33.34 -10.00
C ALA A 461 23.98 32.25 -10.13
N ARG A 462 23.67 31.07 -9.61
CA ARG A 462 24.46 29.85 -9.81
C ARG A 462 23.76 28.98 -10.87
N ASN A 463 24.55 28.42 -11.77
CA ASN A 463 24.06 27.66 -12.90
C ASN A 463 24.35 26.17 -12.77
N PHE A 464 23.38 25.32 -13.02
CA PHE A 464 23.48 23.90 -12.87
C PHE A 464 23.02 23.17 -14.12
N LEU A 465 23.76 22.14 -14.52
CA LEU A 465 23.28 21.11 -15.45
C LEU A 465 22.79 19.92 -14.67
N ARG A 466 21.57 19.47 -14.96
CA ARG A 466 20.96 18.29 -14.36
C ARG A 466 20.65 17.24 -15.44
N CYS A 467 21.07 15.99 -15.21
CA CYS A 467 20.69 14.84 -16.02
C CYS A 467 20.11 13.74 -15.13
N GLY A 468 18.80 13.62 -15.07
CA GLY A 468 18.12 12.75 -14.12
C GLY A 468 18.46 13.12 -12.66
N ARG A 469 19.24 12.25 -11.97
CA ARG A 469 19.74 12.52 -10.60
C ARG A 469 21.12 13.15 -10.56
N ALA A 470 21.86 13.09 -11.66
CA ALA A 470 23.20 13.69 -11.76
C ALA A 470 23.10 15.21 -11.84
N LEU A 471 23.98 15.91 -11.12
CA LEU A 471 24.02 17.37 -11.02
C LEU A 471 25.47 17.87 -11.13
N ILE A 472 25.67 18.90 -11.94
CA ILE A 472 26.96 19.60 -12.13
C ILE A 472 26.66 21.10 -11.97
N GLU A 473 27.50 21.80 -11.24
CA GLU A 473 27.51 23.26 -11.21
C GLU A 473 28.45 23.80 -12.31
N LEU A 474 27.95 24.72 -13.10
CA LEU A 474 28.74 25.45 -14.11
C LEU A 474 29.25 26.78 -13.52
N ARG A 475 30.56 27.04 -13.69
CA ARG A 475 31.22 28.30 -13.32
C ARG A 475 31.80 29.00 -14.52
#